data_d1631a8d349b9f81887078ab13d4f3c7
#
_entry.id   d1631a8d349b9f81887078ab13d4f3c7
#
_cell.length_a   1.000
_cell.length_b   1.000
_cell.length_c   1.000
_cell.angle_alpha   90.00
_cell.angle_beta   90.00
_cell.angle_gamma   90.00
#
_symmetry.space_group_name_H-M   'P 1'
#
loop_
_entity.id
_entity.type
_entity.pdbx_description
1 polymer ?
#
loop_
_entity_poly.entity_id
_entity_poly.type
_entity_poly.pdbx_seq_one_letter_code
_entity_poly.pdbx_strand_id
1 'polypeptide(L)'
;AVLLAAVGGPRWDTTDPAKPRPEQGLLGLRQGLGLYANLRPVRPLPALYDESPLKREVIERTDLLVVRELTGGIYFGDKGRANGRAHDVCAYTEAEIERIARTAFRAARSRVTSVDKANVLETSRLWREVVSRVHAAEFPNVELEHLLVDNAAMRLVAAPRHFDVILTENMFGDILSDEAAMLTGSIGLLPSASLGGERSGDERAARGRCPGLFEPVHGSAPDIAGQGIANPLAMILSAALLLRHGLDRGEPAARIESAVDRALDAGLRTGDLGGTATTAEATRAVLEELK
;
A
#
# COMPACT_ATOMS: atom_id res chain seq x y z
N ALA A 1 8.05 14.92 5.12
CA ALA A 1 7.86 13.47 5.12
C ALA A 1 7.80 12.96 6.56
N VAL A 2 6.93 12.01 6.81
CA VAL A 2 6.76 11.35 8.10
C VAL A 2 7.07 9.86 7.91
N LEU A 3 7.96 9.30 8.72
CA LEU A 3 8.17 7.86 8.83
C LEU A 3 7.45 7.38 10.09
N LEU A 4 6.52 6.47 9.95
CA LEU A 4 5.68 5.99 11.05
C LEU A 4 5.77 4.46 11.12
N ALA A 5 5.92 3.93 12.33
CA ALA A 5 5.72 2.50 12.59
C ALA A 5 4.23 2.19 12.82
N ALA A 6 3.89 0.91 12.87
CA ALA A 6 2.52 0.48 13.15
C ALA A 6 2.03 1.00 14.51
N VAL A 7 0.79 1.47 14.54
CA VAL A 7 0.14 2.00 15.75
C VAL A 7 -0.99 1.07 16.20
N GLY A 8 -1.23 1.01 17.51
CA GLY A 8 -2.28 0.17 18.09
C GLY A 8 -1.81 -0.56 19.35
N GLY A 9 -2.70 -1.34 19.92
CA GLY A 9 -2.42 -2.20 21.06
C GLY A 9 -3.63 -2.41 21.96
N PRO A 10 -3.66 -3.45 22.82
CA PRO A 10 -4.82 -3.86 23.61
C PRO A 10 -5.40 -2.76 24.50
N ARG A 11 -4.57 -1.81 24.93
CA ARG A 11 -5.01 -0.64 25.73
C ARG A 11 -6.04 0.22 24.99
N TRP A 12 -6.01 0.20 23.65
CA TRP A 12 -6.84 1.03 22.80
C TRP A 12 -7.98 0.26 22.13
N ASP A 13 -8.02 -1.06 22.34
CA ASP A 13 -9.10 -1.90 21.82
C ASP A 13 -10.39 -1.58 22.56
N THR A 14 -11.33 -0.99 21.86
CA THR A 14 -12.60 -0.58 22.43
C THR A 14 -13.70 -0.64 21.39
N THR A 15 -14.87 -1.11 21.82
CA THR A 15 -16.12 -1.01 21.03
C THR A 15 -16.88 0.28 21.32
N ASP A 16 -16.44 1.07 22.31
CA ASP A 16 -17.04 2.35 22.69
C ASP A 16 -16.66 3.43 21.66
N PRO A 17 -17.61 3.97 20.88
CA PRO A 17 -17.35 4.97 19.86
C PRO A 17 -16.86 6.32 20.42
N ALA A 18 -17.04 6.58 21.72
CA ALA A 18 -16.60 7.80 22.38
C ALA A 18 -15.10 7.77 22.76
N LYS A 19 -14.48 6.60 22.74
CA LYS A 19 -13.07 6.46 23.08
C LYS A 19 -12.16 6.60 21.85
N PRO A 20 -11.00 7.26 21.97
CA PRO A 20 -10.07 7.41 20.88
C PRO A 20 -9.50 6.06 20.46
N ARG A 21 -9.35 5.86 19.14
CA ARG A 21 -8.70 4.70 18.53
C ARG A 21 -7.45 5.15 17.77
N PRO A 22 -6.38 4.34 17.73
CA PRO A 22 -5.17 4.67 16.98
C PRO A 22 -5.45 4.96 15.50
N GLU A 23 -6.37 4.23 14.89
CA GLU A 23 -6.80 4.39 13.50
C GLU A 23 -7.35 5.81 13.23
N GLN A 24 -8.06 6.41 14.19
CA GLN A 24 -8.58 7.79 14.07
C GLN A 24 -7.42 8.80 13.98
N GLY A 25 -6.35 8.59 14.77
CA GLY A 25 -5.15 9.41 14.71
C GLY A 25 -4.45 9.31 13.36
N LEU A 26 -4.33 8.10 12.82
CA LEU A 26 -3.75 7.85 11.51
C LEU A 26 -4.59 8.47 10.38
N LEU A 27 -5.90 8.28 10.39
CA LEU A 27 -6.82 8.89 9.42
C LEU A 27 -6.76 10.43 9.49
N GLY A 28 -6.73 11.00 10.71
CA GLY A 28 -6.58 12.44 10.90
C GLY A 28 -5.25 12.97 10.37
N LEU A 29 -4.15 12.23 10.53
CA LEU A 29 -2.84 12.60 9.99
C LEU A 29 -2.86 12.57 8.45
N ARG A 30 -3.41 11.52 7.84
CA ARG A 30 -3.56 11.40 6.38
C ARG A 30 -4.40 12.54 5.81
N GLN A 31 -5.53 12.85 6.43
CA GLN A 31 -6.41 13.94 6.03
C GLN A 31 -5.73 15.31 6.21
N GLY A 32 -5.10 15.56 7.37
CA GLY A 32 -4.42 16.82 7.67
C GLY A 32 -3.26 17.13 6.74
N LEU A 33 -2.56 16.10 6.25
CA LEU A 33 -1.49 16.22 5.26
C LEU A 33 -2.01 16.17 3.81
N GLY A 34 -3.29 15.88 3.58
CA GLY A 34 -3.88 15.76 2.24
C GLY A 34 -3.33 14.58 1.44
N LEU A 35 -3.05 13.47 2.12
CA LEU A 35 -2.48 12.26 1.52
C LEU A 35 -3.58 11.44 0.86
N TYR A 36 -3.67 11.46 -0.45
CA TYR A 36 -4.75 10.80 -1.19
C TYR A 36 -4.31 9.52 -1.93
N ALA A 37 -3.03 9.37 -2.24
CA ALA A 37 -2.51 8.24 -2.99
C ALA A 37 -1.66 7.34 -2.08
N ASN A 38 -2.11 6.12 -1.82
CA ASN A 38 -1.33 5.12 -1.13
C ASN A 38 -0.73 4.13 -2.12
N LEU A 39 0.58 4.05 -2.13
CA LEU A 39 1.38 3.19 -2.99
C LEU A 39 1.87 1.99 -2.19
N ARG A 40 1.55 0.79 -2.64
CA ARG A 40 1.97 -0.49 -2.03
C ARG A 40 2.64 -1.36 -3.10
N PRO A 41 3.97 -1.32 -3.24
CA PRO A 41 4.69 -2.18 -4.16
C PRO A 41 4.70 -3.63 -3.64
N VAL A 42 4.46 -4.58 -4.54
CA VAL A 42 4.44 -6.02 -4.24
C VAL A 42 5.37 -6.72 -5.21
N ARG A 43 6.50 -7.17 -4.71
CA ARG A 43 7.53 -7.88 -5.48
C ARG A 43 8.03 -9.09 -4.68
N PRO A 44 7.56 -10.31 -4.99
CA PRO A 44 8.14 -11.52 -4.42
C PRO A 44 9.63 -11.59 -4.74
N LEU A 45 10.45 -11.81 -3.73
CA LEU A 45 11.89 -11.89 -3.88
C LEU A 45 12.32 -13.33 -4.19
N PRO A 46 13.26 -13.56 -5.13
CA PRO A 46 13.70 -14.90 -5.49
C PRO A 46 14.13 -15.76 -4.29
N ALA A 47 14.81 -15.17 -3.31
CA ALA A 47 15.22 -15.82 -2.09
C ALA A 47 14.06 -16.34 -1.23
N LEU A 48 12.82 -15.85 -1.45
CA LEU A 48 11.65 -16.13 -0.63
C LEU A 48 10.53 -16.86 -1.39
N TYR A 49 10.78 -17.33 -2.61
CA TYR A 49 9.73 -18.00 -3.38
C TYR A 49 9.18 -19.24 -2.67
N ASP A 50 10.02 -19.96 -1.93
CA ASP A 50 9.63 -21.17 -1.19
C ASP A 50 8.90 -20.87 0.13
N GLU A 51 8.94 -19.60 0.59
CA GLU A 51 8.21 -19.12 1.78
C GLU A 51 6.79 -18.65 1.44
N SER A 52 6.47 -18.44 0.17
CA SER A 52 5.13 -18.07 -0.25
C SER A 52 4.18 -19.27 -0.15
N PRO A 53 2.90 -19.05 0.23
CA PRO A 53 1.89 -20.10 0.18
C PRO A 53 1.51 -20.50 -1.26
N LEU A 54 1.93 -19.72 -2.26
CA LEU A 54 1.67 -19.99 -3.67
C LEU A 54 2.88 -20.66 -4.32
N LYS A 55 2.60 -21.42 -5.36
CA LYS A 55 3.65 -22.08 -6.15
C LYS A 55 4.57 -21.05 -6.81
N ARG A 56 5.85 -21.37 -6.87
CA ARG A 56 6.88 -20.53 -7.48
C ARG A 56 6.52 -20.07 -8.90
N GLU A 57 6.05 -20.99 -9.74
CA GLU A 57 5.67 -20.70 -11.13
C GLU A 57 4.53 -19.68 -11.26
N VAL A 58 3.75 -19.46 -10.20
CA VAL A 58 2.70 -18.46 -10.15
C VAL A 58 3.27 -17.08 -9.82
N ILE A 59 4.14 -17.00 -8.81
CA ILE A 59 4.61 -15.73 -8.23
C ILE A 59 5.90 -15.20 -8.84
N GLU A 60 6.73 -16.06 -9.43
CA GLU A 60 8.00 -15.61 -10.03
C GLU A 60 7.79 -14.51 -11.07
N ARG A 61 8.67 -13.51 -11.10
CA ARG A 61 8.60 -12.34 -11.99
C ARG A 61 7.37 -11.45 -11.76
N THR A 62 6.63 -11.65 -10.67
CA THR A 62 5.59 -10.68 -10.28
C THR A 62 6.27 -9.42 -9.77
N ASP A 63 5.84 -8.28 -10.29
CA ASP A 63 6.26 -6.95 -9.87
C ASP A 63 5.10 -6.00 -10.16
N LEU A 64 4.26 -5.78 -9.16
CA LEU A 64 3.06 -4.97 -9.29
C LEU A 64 3.01 -3.86 -8.24
N LEU A 65 2.27 -2.81 -8.55
CA LEU A 65 2.00 -1.71 -7.65
C LEU A 65 0.50 -1.56 -7.43
N VAL A 66 0.06 -1.61 -6.17
CA VAL A 66 -1.30 -1.19 -5.82
C VAL A 66 -1.31 0.31 -5.55
N VAL A 67 -2.15 1.03 -6.27
CA VAL A 67 -2.44 2.46 -6.11
C VAL A 67 -3.85 2.59 -5.56
N ARG A 68 -3.94 2.84 -4.25
CA ARG A 68 -5.19 2.95 -3.49
C ARG A 68 -5.53 4.42 -3.26
N GLU A 69 -6.74 4.84 -3.62
CA GLU A 69 -7.27 6.12 -3.14
C GLU A 69 -7.45 6.03 -1.62
N LEU A 70 -7.03 7.06 -0.88
CA LEU A 70 -6.84 6.95 0.57
C LEU A 70 -7.77 7.84 1.40
N THR A 71 -8.43 8.83 0.80
CA THR A 71 -9.14 9.90 1.54
C THR A 71 -10.62 10.01 1.20
N GLY A 72 -11.14 9.13 0.36
CA GLY A 72 -12.55 9.03 0.01
C GLY A 72 -13.18 7.70 0.41
N GLY A 73 -14.36 7.46 -0.13
CA GLY A 73 -15.08 6.21 -0.01
C GLY A 73 -15.69 5.94 1.37
N ILE A 74 -15.93 4.69 1.65
CA ILE A 74 -16.69 4.24 2.83
C ILE A 74 -15.96 4.52 4.15
N TYR A 75 -14.62 4.69 4.14
CA TYR A 75 -13.86 4.98 5.35
C TYR A 75 -14.03 6.42 5.83
N PHE A 76 -14.39 7.34 4.94
CA PHE A 76 -14.55 8.76 5.22
C PHE A 76 -16.00 9.26 5.09
N GLY A 77 -16.91 8.44 4.55
CA GLY A 77 -18.32 8.78 4.41
C GLY A 77 -19.06 8.86 5.74
N ASP A 78 -20.28 9.37 5.67
CA ASP A 78 -21.17 9.45 6.82
C ASP A 78 -21.48 8.05 7.38
N LYS A 79 -21.59 7.95 8.71
CA LYS A 79 -21.77 6.68 9.42
C LYS A 79 -22.79 6.86 10.52
N GLY A 80 -23.66 5.87 10.67
CA GLY A 80 -24.66 5.93 11.72
C GLY A 80 -25.09 4.57 12.23
N ARG A 81 -25.48 4.57 13.51
CA ARG A 81 -26.11 3.40 14.14
C ARG A 81 -27.22 3.84 15.09
N ALA A 82 -28.45 3.44 14.80
CA ALA A 82 -29.61 3.72 15.64
C ALA A 82 -30.68 2.63 15.44
N ASN A 83 -31.45 2.35 16.50
CA ASN A 83 -32.65 1.49 16.43
C ASN A 83 -32.39 0.12 15.75
N GLY A 84 -31.27 -0.52 16.01
CA GLY A 84 -30.93 -1.83 15.43
C GLY A 84 -30.49 -1.78 13.95
N ARG A 85 -30.28 -0.58 13.39
CA ARG A 85 -29.80 -0.37 12.01
C ARG A 85 -28.45 0.35 12.05
N ALA A 86 -27.57 0.01 11.12
CA ALA A 86 -26.31 0.72 10.89
C ALA A 86 -26.16 1.00 9.39
N HIS A 87 -25.45 2.09 9.06
CA HIS A 87 -25.09 2.44 7.70
C HIS A 87 -23.71 3.07 7.64
N ASP A 88 -23.01 2.85 6.53
CA ASP A 88 -21.79 3.54 6.13
C ASP A 88 -21.98 4.02 4.67
N VAL A 89 -21.71 5.28 4.41
CA VAL A 89 -21.88 5.88 3.08
C VAL A 89 -20.56 5.83 2.33
N CYS A 90 -20.58 5.22 1.14
CA CYS A 90 -19.47 5.30 0.20
C CYS A 90 -19.74 6.46 -0.77
N ALA A 91 -18.85 7.45 -0.82
CA ALA A 91 -18.97 8.58 -1.72
C ALA A 91 -17.62 8.93 -2.35
N TYR A 92 -17.65 9.29 -3.64
CA TYR A 92 -16.52 9.78 -4.41
C TYR A 92 -16.93 10.93 -5.30
N THR A 93 -16.06 11.91 -5.45
CA THR A 93 -16.19 12.98 -6.45
C THR A 93 -15.32 12.67 -7.68
N GLU A 94 -15.67 13.25 -8.82
CA GLU A 94 -14.84 13.13 -10.03
C GLU A 94 -13.39 13.58 -9.80
N ALA A 95 -13.20 14.70 -9.07
CA ALA A 95 -11.86 15.21 -8.78
C ALA A 95 -10.99 14.25 -7.96
N GLU A 96 -11.59 13.51 -7.03
CA GLU A 96 -10.88 12.47 -6.26
C GLU A 96 -10.46 11.32 -7.16
N ILE A 97 -11.34 10.88 -8.03
CA ILE A 97 -11.05 9.78 -8.97
C ILE A 97 -10.01 10.23 -10.00
N GLU A 98 -10.12 11.44 -10.56
CA GLU A 98 -9.15 11.96 -11.55
C GLU A 98 -7.73 12.02 -10.98
N ARG A 99 -7.55 12.58 -9.77
CA ARG A 99 -6.22 12.72 -9.18
C ARG A 99 -5.53 11.38 -8.95
N ILE A 100 -6.28 10.36 -8.47
CA ILE A 100 -5.69 9.04 -8.23
C ILE A 100 -5.46 8.28 -9.53
N ALA A 101 -6.33 8.43 -10.53
CA ALA A 101 -6.16 7.86 -11.86
C ALA A 101 -4.87 8.38 -12.51
N ARG A 102 -4.63 9.70 -12.50
CA ARG A 102 -3.37 10.29 -12.99
C ARG A 102 -2.14 9.73 -12.28
N THR A 103 -2.23 9.51 -10.96
CA THR A 103 -1.14 8.90 -10.19
C THR A 103 -0.86 7.47 -10.67
N ALA A 104 -1.88 6.66 -10.86
CA ALA A 104 -1.74 5.29 -11.34
C ALA A 104 -1.17 5.21 -12.76
N PHE A 105 -1.69 6.03 -13.69
CA PHE A 105 -1.20 6.05 -15.07
C PHE A 105 0.27 6.52 -15.17
N ARG A 106 0.70 7.49 -14.35
CA ARG A 106 2.11 7.92 -14.30
C ARG A 106 3.05 6.87 -13.73
N ALA A 107 2.55 5.99 -12.86
CA ALA A 107 3.32 4.92 -12.25
C ALA A 107 3.41 3.67 -13.13
N ALA A 108 2.50 3.50 -14.08
CA ALA A 108 2.43 2.33 -14.93
C ALA A 108 3.59 2.26 -15.92
N ARG A 109 4.16 1.07 -16.07
CA ARG A 109 5.15 0.73 -17.11
C ARG A 109 4.48 0.39 -18.43
N SER A 110 3.33 -0.26 -18.37
CA SER A 110 2.58 -0.70 -19.55
C SER A 110 1.07 -0.70 -19.37
N ARG A 111 0.56 -1.04 -18.17
CA ARG A 111 -0.86 -1.30 -17.95
C ARG A 111 -1.36 -0.74 -16.61
N VAL A 112 -2.56 -0.18 -16.63
CA VAL A 112 -3.38 0.06 -15.43
C VAL A 112 -4.60 -0.85 -15.46
N THR A 113 -4.74 -1.68 -14.42
CA THR A 113 -5.96 -2.44 -14.16
C THR A 113 -6.77 -1.68 -13.12
N SER A 114 -7.83 -1.01 -13.58
CA SER A 114 -8.77 -0.30 -12.72
C SER A 114 -9.77 -1.28 -12.13
N VAL A 115 -9.80 -1.40 -10.81
CA VAL A 115 -10.63 -2.38 -10.08
C VAL A 115 -11.81 -1.68 -9.43
N ASP A 116 -13.00 -2.21 -9.67
CA ASP A 116 -14.26 -1.64 -9.23
C ASP A 116 -15.36 -2.70 -8.97
N LYS A 117 -16.55 -2.27 -8.62
CA LYS A 117 -17.77 -3.11 -8.53
C LYS A 117 -18.92 -2.48 -9.32
N ALA A 118 -18.66 -2.03 -10.56
CA ALA A 118 -19.58 -1.26 -11.39
C ALA A 118 -20.86 -2.02 -11.78
N ASN A 119 -20.87 -3.34 -11.67
CA ASN A 119 -22.09 -4.14 -11.84
C ASN A 119 -23.12 -3.93 -10.73
N VAL A 120 -22.73 -3.34 -9.57
CA VAL A 120 -23.61 -3.12 -8.42
C VAL A 120 -23.63 -1.67 -7.94
N LEU A 121 -22.44 -1.02 -7.81
CA LEU A 121 -22.28 0.24 -7.10
C LEU A 121 -22.25 1.44 -8.05
N GLU A 122 -22.99 2.50 -7.73
CA GLU A 122 -22.98 3.76 -8.49
C GLU A 122 -21.62 4.48 -8.40
N THR A 123 -20.97 4.44 -7.21
CA THR A 123 -19.62 5.01 -7.05
C THR A 123 -18.60 4.32 -7.96
N SER A 124 -18.75 3.02 -8.18
CA SER A 124 -17.88 2.26 -9.09
C SER A 124 -18.20 2.54 -10.57
N ARG A 125 -19.43 2.86 -10.91
CA ARG A 125 -19.79 3.30 -12.28
C ARG A 125 -19.17 4.65 -12.60
N LEU A 126 -19.30 5.62 -11.68
CA LEU A 126 -18.62 6.91 -11.79
C LEU A 126 -17.10 6.74 -11.87
N TRP A 127 -16.53 5.87 -11.02
CA TRP A 127 -15.10 5.53 -11.03
C TRP A 127 -14.64 5.09 -12.42
N ARG A 128 -15.32 4.12 -13.00
CA ARG A 128 -14.99 3.57 -14.32
C ARG A 128 -15.09 4.62 -15.43
N GLU A 129 -16.14 5.44 -15.40
CA GLU A 129 -16.36 6.53 -16.35
C GLU A 129 -15.21 7.55 -16.29
N VAL A 130 -14.87 8.04 -15.09
CA VAL A 130 -13.83 9.04 -14.91
C VAL A 130 -12.45 8.50 -15.25
N VAL A 131 -12.10 7.27 -14.83
CA VAL A 131 -10.84 6.64 -15.18
C VAL A 131 -10.70 6.48 -16.69
N SER A 132 -11.77 6.05 -17.39
CA SER A 132 -11.76 5.93 -18.85
C SER A 132 -11.57 7.27 -19.54
N ARG A 133 -12.21 8.33 -19.02
CA ARG A 133 -12.07 9.71 -19.54
C ARG A 133 -10.64 10.23 -19.38
N VAL A 134 -10.03 10.06 -18.20
CA VAL A 134 -8.63 10.47 -17.94
C VAL A 134 -7.68 9.69 -18.84
N HIS A 135 -7.88 8.38 -18.98
CA HIS A 135 -7.08 7.55 -19.88
C HIS A 135 -7.10 8.06 -21.31
N ALA A 136 -8.31 8.23 -21.88
CA ALA A 136 -8.46 8.65 -23.26
C ALA A 136 -7.88 10.04 -23.54
N ALA A 137 -7.98 10.95 -22.57
CA ALA A 137 -7.53 12.33 -22.72
C ALA A 137 -6.03 12.53 -22.50
N GLU A 138 -5.44 11.81 -21.55
CA GLU A 138 -4.10 12.13 -21.04
C GLU A 138 -3.09 10.97 -21.19
N PHE A 139 -3.54 9.70 -21.24
CA PHE A 139 -2.67 8.53 -21.20
C PHE A 139 -3.02 7.44 -22.25
N PRO A 140 -3.29 7.79 -23.50
CA PRO A 140 -3.79 6.83 -24.51
C PRO A 140 -2.79 5.72 -24.84
N ASN A 141 -1.52 5.88 -24.49
CA ASN A 141 -0.47 4.89 -24.76
C ASN A 141 -0.31 3.86 -23.64
N VAL A 142 -0.97 4.00 -22.50
CA VAL A 142 -0.99 3.04 -21.41
C VAL A 142 -2.18 2.11 -21.61
N GLU A 143 -1.99 0.81 -21.51
CA GLU A 143 -3.12 -0.12 -21.59
C GLU A 143 -4.05 0.07 -20.38
N LEU A 144 -5.37 0.20 -20.61
CA LEU A 144 -6.37 0.24 -19.54
C LEU A 144 -7.26 -0.99 -19.59
N GLU A 145 -7.34 -1.70 -18.49
CA GLU A 145 -8.29 -2.78 -18.25
C GLU A 145 -9.18 -2.44 -17.07
N HIS A 146 -10.48 -2.74 -17.16
CA HIS A 146 -11.39 -2.67 -16.01
C HIS A 146 -11.73 -4.08 -15.54
N LEU A 147 -11.50 -4.37 -14.26
CA LEU A 147 -11.90 -5.62 -13.63
C LEU A 147 -12.86 -5.38 -12.46
N LEU A 148 -13.82 -6.28 -12.32
CA LEU A 148 -14.57 -6.36 -11.07
C LEU A 148 -13.67 -6.88 -9.94
N VAL A 149 -13.83 -6.36 -8.73
CA VAL A 149 -12.97 -6.65 -7.58
C VAL A 149 -12.86 -8.14 -7.26
N ASP A 150 -13.94 -8.88 -7.38
CA ASP A 150 -13.95 -10.34 -7.21
C ASP A 150 -13.09 -11.06 -8.25
N ASN A 151 -13.09 -10.61 -9.50
CA ASN A 151 -12.22 -11.16 -10.55
C ASN A 151 -10.76 -10.74 -10.31
N ALA A 152 -10.50 -9.51 -9.86
CA ALA A 152 -9.16 -9.06 -9.53
C ALA A 152 -8.54 -9.89 -8.39
N ALA A 153 -9.31 -10.18 -7.33
CA ALA A 153 -8.89 -11.05 -6.23
C ALA A 153 -8.53 -12.46 -6.73
N MET A 154 -9.39 -13.09 -7.55
CA MET A 154 -9.06 -14.39 -8.15
C MET A 154 -7.79 -14.36 -8.99
N ARG A 155 -7.59 -13.30 -9.80
CA ARG A 155 -6.39 -13.15 -10.65
C ARG A 155 -5.13 -12.88 -9.85
N LEU A 156 -5.19 -12.16 -8.73
CA LEU A 156 -4.04 -11.97 -7.84
C LEU A 156 -3.47 -13.30 -7.36
N VAL A 157 -4.33 -14.27 -7.05
CA VAL A 157 -3.90 -15.61 -6.64
C VAL A 157 -3.46 -16.47 -7.82
N ALA A 158 -4.19 -16.43 -8.95
CA ALA A 158 -3.98 -17.36 -10.06
C ALA A 158 -2.94 -16.90 -11.07
N ALA A 159 -2.80 -15.60 -11.30
CA ALA A 159 -1.95 -15.01 -12.33
C ALA A 159 -1.48 -13.59 -11.97
N PRO A 160 -0.76 -13.39 -10.85
CA PRO A 160 -0.38 -12.05 -10.38
C PRO A 160 0.49 -11.28 -11.38
N ARG A 161 1.25 -11.96 -12.24
CA ARG A 161 2.04 -11.35 -13.32
C ARG A 161 1.22 -10.61 -14.38
N HIS A 162 -0.10 -10.80 -14.37
CA HIS A 162 -1.00 -10.05 -15.24
C HIS A 162 -0.99 -8.56 -14.91
N PHE A 163 -0.76 -8.23 -13.64
CA PHE A 163 -0.84 -6.85 -13.15
C PHE A 163 0.51 -6.12 -13.27
N ASP A 164 0.45 -4.86 -13.68
CA ASP A 164 1.51 -3.87 -13.55
C ASP A 164 1.11 -2.86 -12.47
N VAL A 165 0.06 -2.06 -12.72
CA VAL A 165 -0.54 -1.18 -11.71
C VAL A 165 -1.99 -1.56 -11.50
N ILE A 166 -2.37 -1.78 -10.24
CA ILE A 166 -3.75 -1.96 -9.81
C ILE A 166 -4.24 -0.62 -9.23
N LEU A 167 -5.21 -0.01 -9.88
CA LEU A 167 -5.86 1.23 -9.42
C LEU A 167 -7.18 0.89 -8.73
N THR A 168 -7.36 1.30 -7.47
CA THR A 168 -8.54 0.98 -6.68
C THR A 168 -9.04 2.15 -5.82
N GLU A 169 -10.33 2.08 -5.48
CA GLU A 169 -10.91 2.85 -4.39
C GLU A 169 -10.36 2.35 -3.02
N ASN A 170 -10.72 3.04 -1.94
CA ASN A 170 -10.11 2.88 -0.62
C ASN A 170 -10.24 1.47 -0.04
N MET A 171 -11.46 0.95 0.11
CA MET A 171 -11.70 -0.35 0.76
C MET A 171 -11.20 -1.52 -0.09
N PHE A 172 -11.43 -1.51 -1.40
CA PHE A 172 -10.93 -2.57 -2.28
C PHE A 172 -9.40 -2.59 -2.31
N GLY A 173 -8.78 -1.41 -2.33
CA GLY A 173 -7.33 -1.30 -2.28
C GLY A 173 -6.72 -1.84 -0.99
N ASP A 174 -7.40 -1.66 0.13
CA ASP A 174 -6.98 -2.22 1.41
C ASP A 174 -6.98 -3.77 1.36
N ILE A 175 -8.10 -4.34 0.99
CA ILE A 175 -8.28 -5.80 0.94
C ILE A 175 -7.31 -6.45 -0.08
N LEU A 176 -7.28 -5.93 -1.32
CA LEU A 176 -6.47 -6.50 -2.39
C LEU A 176 -4.96 -6.38 -2.13
N SER A 177 -4.52 -5.32 -1.45
CA SER A 177 -3.09 -5.19 -1.13
C SER A 177 -2.66 -6.13 -0.01
N ASP A 178 -3.53 -6.43 0.96
CA ASP A 178 -3.25 -7.41 1.99
C ASP A 178 -3.26 -8.84 1.41
N GLU A 179 -4.17 -9.13 0.48
CA GLU A 179 -4.12 -10.35 -0.31
C GLU A 179 -2.82 -10.46 -1.13
N ALA A 180 -2.44 -9.39 -1.81
CA ALA A 180 -1.19 -9.34 -2.59
C ALA A 180 0.07 -9.49 -1.72
N ALA A 181 0.02 -9.13 -0.43
CA ALA A 181 1.11 -9.35 0.52
C ALA A 181 1.51 -10.82 0.61
N MET A 182 0.54 -11.72 0.49
CA MET A 182 0.80 -13.17 0.56
C MET A 182 1.65 -13.69 -0.60
N LEU A 183 1.73 -12.94 -1.70
CA LEU A 183 2.64 -13.27 -2.81
C LEU A 183 4.11 -13.22 -2.38
N THR A 184 4.45 -12.33 -1.42
CA THR A 184 5.82 -12.14 -0.94
C THR A 184 6.20 -13.10 0.21
N GLY A 185 5.25 -13.88 0.71
CA GLY A 185 5.43 -14.82 1.83
C GLY A 185 5.15 -14.20 3.20
N SER A 186 5.22 -12.89 3.37
CA SER A 186 4.91 -12.21 4.64
C SER A 186 4.50 -10.76 4.44
N ILE A 187 3.49 -10.30 5.19
CA ILE A 187 3.14 -8.89 5.29
C ILE A 187 4.27 -8.04 5.90
N GLY A 188 5.20 -8.66 6.64
CA GLY A 188 6.41 -8.05 7.17
C GLY A 188 7.44 -7.58 6.13
N LEU A 189 7.14 -7.80 4.84
CA LEU A 189 7.96 -7.37 3.70
C LEU A 189 7.35 -6.19 2.94
N LEU A 190 6.12 -5.79 3.24
CA LEU A 190 5.41 -4.77 2.48
C LEU A 190 5.55 -3.37 3.07
N PRO A 191 6.27 -2.48 2.38
CA PRO A 191 6.26 -1.06 2.68
C PRO A 191 5.05 -0.37 2.07
N SER A 192 4.71 0.82 2.55
CA SER A 192 3.77 1.71 1.88
C SER A 192 4.20 3.17 1.91
N ALA A 193 3.74 3.91 0.90
CA ALA A 193 3.91 5.35 0.79
C ALA A 193 2.54 6.01 0.57
N SER A 194 2.10 6.83 1.51
CA SER A 194 0.93 7.68 1.34
C SER A 194 1.38 9.06 0.91
N LEU A 195 1.00 9.48 -0.29
CA LEU A 195 1.46 10.71 -0.93
C LEU A 195 0.32 11.72 -1.07
N GLY A 196 0.64 12.99 -0.85
CA GLY A 196 -0.24 14.12 -1.11
C GLY A 196 -0.01 14.72 -2.50
N GLY A 197 -0.95 15.59 -2.92
CA GLY A 197 -0.79 16.39 -4.13
C GLY A 197 0.04 17.66 -3.88
N GLU A 198 0.42 18.29 -4.96
CA GLU A 198 0.98 19.64 -4.92
C GLU A 198 -0.08 20.59 -4.35
N ARG A 199 0.24 21.24 -3.24
CA ARG A 199 -0.57 22.35 -2.75
C ARG A 199 -0.22 23.59 -3.56
N SER A 200 -1.22 24.17 -4.21
CA SER A 200 -1.06 25.46 -4.90
C SER A 200 -0.47 26.50 -3.94
N GLY A 201 0.72 27.05 -4.29
CA GLY A 201 1.41 28.03 -3.46
C GLY A 201 2.42 27.46 -2.44
N ASP A 202 2.61 26.14 -2.37
CA ASP A 202 3.65 25.56 -1.51
C ASP A 202 5.01 25.57 -2.24
N GLU A 203 5.98 26.32 -1.70
CA GLU A 203 7.37 26.33 -2.23
C GLU A 203 8.02 24.93 -2.22
N ARG A 204 7.49 23.98 -1.44
CA ARG A 204 7.96 22.60 -1.40
C ARG A 204 7.51 21.81 -2.62
N ALA A 205 6.29 22.10 -3.12
CA ALA A 205 5.81 21.52 -4.38
C ALA A 205 6.65 21.98 -5.58
N ALA A 206 7.07 23.26 -5.58
CA ALA A 206 7.98 23.79 -6.58
C ALA A 206 9.38 23.10 -6.58
N ARG A 207 9.70 22.37 -5.51
CA ARG A 207 10.93 21.57 -5.37
C ARG A 207 10.70 20.07 -5.57
N GLY A 208 9.54 19.64 -6.08
CA GLY A 208 9.18 18.22 -6.26
C GLY A 208 8.93 17.45 -4.95
N ARG A 209 8.69 18.15 -3.83
CA ARG A 209 8.50 17.54 -2.52
C ARG A 209 7.03 17.55 -2.12
N CYS A 210 6.36 16.43 -2.33
CA CYS A 210 5.00 16.23 -1.83
C CYS A 210 5.00 15.83 -0.34
N PRO A 211 3.97 16.25 0.45
CA PRO A 211 3.74 15.65 1.76
C PRO A 211 3.63 14.13 1.62
N GLY A 212 4.26 13.39 2.51
CA GLY A 212 4.21 11.92 2.49
C GLY A 212 4.28 11.33 3.88
N LEU A 213 3.56 10.23 4.07
CA LEU A 213 3.61 9.34 5.21
C LEU A 213 4.05 7.96 4.73
N PHE A 214 5.09 7.43 5.33
CA PHE A 214 5.73 6.18 4.96
C PHE A 214 5.65 5.23 6.14
N GLU A 215 5.06 4.07 5.94
CA GLU A 215 4.76 3.11 7.01
C GLU A 215 4.70 1.69 6.46
N PRO A 216 5.02 0.65 7.27
CA PRO A 216 4.75 -0.72 6.88
C PRO A 216 3.24 -0.96 6.74
N VAL A 217 2.85 -1.94 5.93
CA VAL A 217 1.43 -2.30 5.73
C VAL A 217 0.87 -3.04 6.95
N HIS A 218 1.71 -3.84 7.62
CA HIS A 218 1.30 -4.64 8.78
C HIS A 218 0.86 -3.80 9.99
N GLY A 219 0.01 -4.39 10.84
CA GLY A 219 -0.42 -3.81 12.12
C GLY A 219 0.64 -3.90 13.22
N SER A 220 0.25 -3.54 14.46
CA SER A 220 1.12 -3.44 15.62
C SER A 220 1.52 -4.78 16.25
N ALA A 221 0.87 -5.89 15.91
CA ALA A 221 1.13 -7.23 16.42
C ALA A 221 1.36 -7.28 17.95
N PRO A 222 0.36 -6.91 18.76
CA PRO A 222 0.52 -6.75 20.21
C PRO A 222 0.88 -8.06 20.93
N ASP A 223 0.58 -9.19 20.33
CA ASP A 223 0.89 -10.55 20.80
C ASP A 223 2.39 -10.85 20.86
N ILE A 224 3.18 -10.23 19.99
CA ILE A 224 4.65 -10.39 19.97
C ILE A 224 5.38 -9.14 20.50
N ALA A 225 4.68 -8.17 21.06
CA ALA A 225 5.28 -6.95 21.57
C ALA A 225 6.30 -7.24 22.69
N GLY A 226 7.49 -6.63 22.61
CA GLY A 226 8.56 -6.81 23.59
C GLY A 226 9.39 -8.11 23.42
N GLN A 227 9.01 -9.02 22.53
CA GLN A 227 9.74 -10.27 22.31
C GLN A 227 10.96 -10.12 21.38
N GLY A 228 11.08 -9.02 20.65
CA GLY A 228 12.22 -8.75 19.76
C GLY A 228 12.25 -9.64 18.51
N ILE A 229 11.10 -10.19 18.11
CA ILE A 229 11.00 -11.15 16.98
C ILE A 229 10.29 -10.59 15.75
N ALA A 230 9.75 -9.37 15.82
CA ALA A 230 9.07 -8.74 14.68
C ALA A 230 10.04 -8.53 13.51
N ASN A 231 9.56 -8.81 12.29
CA ASN A 231 10.31 -8.57 11.07
C ASN A 231 10.42 -7.04 10.80
N PRO A 232 11.65 -6.46 10.74
CA PRO A 232 11.82 -5.02 10.53
C PRO A 232 11.86 -4.61 9.06
N LEU A 233 11.83 -5.56 8.11
CA LEU A 233 12.15 -5.31 6.70
C LEU A 233 11.14 -4.37 6.03
N ALA A 234 9.83 -4.51 6.33
CA ALA A 234 8.82 -3.59 5.80
C ALA A 234 9.06 -2.14 6.25
N MET A 235 9.52 -1.94 7.50
CA MET A 235 9.85 -0.60 8.02
C MET A 235 11.12 -0.05 7.37
N ILE A 236 12.14 -0.88 7.15
CA ILE A 236 13.37 -0.50 6.44
C ILE A 236 13.05 -0.13 4.98
N LEU A 237 12.21 -0.92 4.30
CA LEU A 237 11.76 -0.61 2.94
C LEU A 237 10.85 0.64 2.90
N SER A 238 10.06 0.91 3.95
CA SER A 238 9.30 2.16 4.06
C SER A 238 10.23 3.37 4.17
N ALA A 239 11.38 3.23 4.82
CA ALA A 239 12.40 4.28 4.83
C ALA A 239 13.01 4.48 3.43
N ALA A 240 13.18 3.43 2.63
CA ALA A 240 13.60 3.55 1.23
C ALA A 240 12.55 4.31 0.40
N LEU A 241 11.26 4.01 0.57
CA LEU A 241 10.19 4.76 -0.09
C LEU A 241 10.16 6.24 0.35
N LEU A 242 10.43 6.54 1.63
CA LEU A 242 10.56 7.91 2.11
C LEU A 242 11.70 8.65 1.40
N LEU A 243 12.85 8.01 1.25
CA LEU A 243 13.98 8.60 0.53
C LEU A 243 13.60 8.86 -0.93
N ARG A 244 12.99 7.90 -1.61
CA ARG A 244 12.61 7.97 -3.02
C ARG A 244 11.54 9.03 -3.29
N HIS A 245 10.41 8.92 -2.60
CA HIS A 245 9.22 9.73 -2.89
C HIS A 245 9.09 10.97 -2.01
N GLY A 246 9.60 10.93 -0.78
CA GLY A 246 9.48 12.05 0.17
C GLY A 246 10.63 13.05 0.08
N LEU A 247 11.83 12.58 -0.27
CA LEU A 247 13.06 13.38 -0.26
C LEU A 247 13.76 13.49 -1.62
N ASP A 248 13.23 12.84 -2.65
CA ASP A 248 13.84 12.77 -3.99
C ASP A 248 15.29 12.25 -3.96
N ARG A 249 15.50 11.18 -3.21
CA ARG A 249 16.80 10.51 -3.02
C ARG A 249 16.74 9.07 -3.54
N GLY A 250 16.64 8.91 -4.86
CA GLY A 250 16.46 7.60 -5.50
C GLY A 250 17.65 6.66 -5.31
N GLU A 251 18.89 7.15 -5.39
CA GLU A 251 20.09 6.33 -5.23
C GLU A 251 20.22 5.74 -3.81
N PRO A 252 20.14 6.52 -2.70
CA PRO A 252 20.12 5.94 -1.36
C PRO A 252 18.96 4.97 -1.13
N ALA A 253 17.79 5.22 -1.72
CA ALA A 253 16.66 4.29 -1.64
C ALA A 253 17.02 2.94 -2.27
N ALA A 254 17.55 2.94 -3.49
CA ALA A 254 17.96 1.72 -4.19
C ALA A 254 19.04 0.94 -3.44
N ARG A 255 19.97 1.63 -2.76
CA ARG A 255 20.98 0.98 -1.91
C ARG A 255 20.34 0.21 -0.74
N ILE A 256 19.34 0.81 -0.07
CA ILE A 256 18.61 0.12 1.01
C ILE A 256 17.86 -1.10 0.47
N GLU A 257 17.13 -0.94 -0.62
CA GLU A 257 16.39 -2.05 -1.27
C GLU A 257 17.34 -3.20 -1.64
N SER A 258 18.49 -2.88 -2.26
CA SER A 258 19.50 -3.88 -2.61
C SER A 258 20.16 -4.53 -1.39
N ALA A 259 20.33 -3.81 -0.28
CA ALA A 259 20.86 -4.38 0.96
C ALA A 259 19.89 -5.39 1.59
N VAL A 260 18.59 -5.10 1.53
CA VAL A 260 17.55 -6.05 1.96
C VAL A 260 17.56 -7.31 1.08
N ASP A 261 17.62 -7.15 -0.24
CA ASP A 261 17.69 -8.26 -1.18
C ASP A 261 18.93 -9.15 -0.87
N ARG A 262 20.13 -8.56 -0.71
CA ARG A 262 21.36 -9.31 -0.40
C ARG A 262 21.31 -10.00 0.96
N ALA A 263 20.77 -9.37 2.00
CA ALA A 263 20.62 -9.99 3.30
C ALA A 263 19.71 -11.25 3.24
N LEU A 264 18.64 -11.17 2.46
CA LEU A 264 17.74 -12.31 2.25
C LEU A 264 18.40 -13.41 1.39
N ASP A 265 19.17 -13.04 0.36
CA ASP A 265 19.96 -13.98 -0.44
C ASP A 265 21.05 -14.69 0.40
N ALA A 266 21.62 -13.98 1.39
CA ALA A 266 22.55 -14.55 2.36
C ALA A 266 21.89 -15.45 3.43
N GLY A 267 20.57 -15.64 3.35
CA GLY A 267 19.84 -16.57 4.22
C GLY A 267 19.16 -15.93 5.43
N LEU A 268 19.06 -14.60 5.51
CA LEU A 268 18.30 -13.95 6.58
C LEU A 268 16.84 -14.42 6.54
N ARG A 269 16.33 -14.96 7.66
CA ARG A 269 14.92 -15.35 7.85
C ARG A 269 14.48 -15.02 9.26
N THR A 270 13.49 -14.19 9.40
CA THR A 270 12.74 -13.94 10.64
C THR A 270 11.68 -15.01 10.86
N GLY A 271 11.00 -15.02 12.01
CA GLY A 271 10.02 -16.05 12.35
C GLY A 271 8.86 -16.17 11.37
N ASP A 272 8.39 -15.07 10.84
CA ASP A 272 7.34 -14.99 9.81
C ASP A 272 7.78 -15.51 8.43
N LEU A 273 9.10 -15.63 8.22
CA LEU A 273 9.75 -16.21 7.04
C LEU A 273 10.33 -17.59 7.31
N GLY A 274 9.83 -18.30 8.31
CA GLY A 274 10.25 -19.67 8.64
C GLY A 274 11.61 -19.79 9.35
N GLY A 275 12.22 -18.66 9.74
CA GLY A 275 13.52 -18.64 10.41
C GLY A 275 13.45 -18.31 11.90
N THR A 276 14.58 -17.89 12.46
CA THR A 276 14.72 -17.59 13.89
C THR A 276 15.39 -16.24 14.16
N ALA A 277 15.72 -15.48 13.12
CA ALA A 277 16.40 -14.20 13.30
C ALA A 277 15.52 -13.21 14.08
N THR A 278 16.08 -12.60 15.09
CA THR A 278 15.47 -11.53 15.87
C THR A 278 15.39 -10.23 15.06
N THR A 279 14.57 -9.28 15.50
CA THR A 279 14.50 -7.93 14.92
C THR A 279 15.88 -7.26 14.86
N ALA A 280 16.67 -7.40 15.92
CA ALA A 280 18.01 -6.81 16.00
C ALA A 280 19.01 -7.47 15.04
N GLU A 281 18.97 -8.79 14.89
CA GLU A 281 19.83 -9.53 13.96
C GLU A 281 19.48 -9.20 12.52
N ALA A 282 18.19 -9.17 12.19
CA ALA A 282 17.73 -8.80 10.85
C ALA A 282 18.14 -7.36 10.48
N THR A 283 17.98 -6.42 11.41
CA THR A 283 18.44 -5.03 11.20
C THR A 283 19.94 -4.96 10.99
N ARG A 284 20.74 -5.71 11.77
CA ARG A 284 22.20 -5.75 11.65
C ARG A 284 22.63 -6.32 10.30
N ALA A 285 22.00 -7.42 9.86
CA ALA A 285 22.31 -8.04 8.56
C ALA A 285 22.12 -7.04 7.42
N VAL A 286 21.02 -6.29 7.40
CA VAL A 286 20.79 -5.25 6.38
C VAL A 286 21.83 -4.12 6.48
N LEU A 287 22.21 -3.68 7.69
CA LEU A 287 23.23 -2.64 7.88
C LEU A 287 24.62 -3.10 7.43
N GLU A 288 24.95 -4.36 7.54
CA GLU A 288 26.21 -4.94 7.05
C GLU A 288 26.25 -4.92 5.52
N GLU A 289 25.14 -5.21 4.87
CA GLU A 289 25.01 -5.15 3.40
C GLU A 289 24.95 -3.71 2.84
N LEU A 290 24.70 -2.72 3.68
CA LEU A 290 24.66 -1.30 3.27
C LEU A 290 26.04 -0.68 3.12
N LYS A 291 27.08 -1.27 3.71
CA LYS A 291 28.47 -0.82 3.64
C LYS A 291 29.05 -1.03 2.24
#